data_a88db82b3f1710a148955520947da8fe
#
_entry.id   a88db82b3f1710a148955520947da8fe
#
_cell.length_a   1.000
_cell.length_b   1.000
_cell.length_c   1.000
_cell.angle_alpha   90.00
_cell.angle_beta   90.00
_cell.angle_gamma   90.00
#
_symmetry.space_group_name_H-M   'P 1'
#
loop_
_entity.id
_entity.type
_entity.pdbx_description
1 polymer ?
#
loop_
_entity_poly.entity_id
_entity_poly.type
_entity_poly.pdbx_seq_one_letter_code
_entity_poly.pdbx_strand_id
1 'polypeptide(L)'
;VPSDFSTAALVLAAGALAGEKLRVNGLNFEMPQGDSHIIDILKIMGCRIKVDEEKGEVVITGADRLEGGNFNLADTPDLLPVVSILALKATNPVTITGVAHARVKETDRVSNIAAELIKFGAHINEFRDGLKITAPLVIKNASLEAHNDHRLFMAFTIASMMTEKSIVAGAQSVDVSYPNFISDMKNIGARISPAPDRE
;
A
#
# COMPACT_ATOMS: atom_id res chain seq x y z
N VAL A 1 -16.16 -15.62 6.26
CA VAL A 1 -15.81 -14.82 5.07
C VAL A 1 -14.36 -15.14 4.78
N PRO A 2 -14.02 -15.60 3.55
CA PRO A 2 -12.63 -15.87 3.22
C PRO A 2 -11.79 -14.59 3.34
N SER A 3 -10.52 -14.75 3.71
CA SER A 3 -9.59 -13.62 3.81
C SER A 3 -9.48 -12.91 2.48
N ASP A 4 -9.61 -11.60 2.51
CA ASP A 4 -9.54 -10.75 1.33
C ASP A 4 -8.09 -10.39 1.00
N PHE A 5 -7.62 -10.76 -0.21
CA PHE A 5 -6.29 -10.43 -0.67
C PHE A 5 -6.07 -8.92 -0.86
N SER A 6 -7.12 -8.15 -1.13
CA SER A 6 -6.99 -6.70 -1.21
C SER A 6 -6.55 -6.09 0.14
N THR A 7 -7.11 -6.61 1.23
CA THR A 7 -6.74 -6.22 2.60
C THR A 7 -5.38 -6.80 2.99
N ALA A 8 -5.12 -8.08 2.66
CA ALA A 8 -3.85 -8.72 2.94
C ALA A 8 -2.67 -8.03 2.22
N ALA A 9 -2.90 -7.50 1.02
CA ALA A 9 -1.90 -6.75 0.26
C ALA A 9 -1.34 -5.55 1.04
N LEU A 10 -2.18 -4.86 1.80
CA LEU A 10 -1.75 -3.75 2.66
C LEU A 10 -0.82 -4.24 3.78
N VAL A 11 -1.16 -5.35 4.43
CA VAL A 11 -0.33 -5.94 5.50
C VAL A 11 1.00 -6.45 4.93
N LEU A 12 0.98 -7.09 3.75
CA LEU A 12 2.19 -7.52 3.04
C LEU A 12 3.07 -6.32 2.65
N ALA A 13 2.46 -5.22 2.20
CA ALA A 13 3.19 -3.98 1.91
C ALA A 13 3.86 -3.40 3.15
N ALA A 14 3.21 -3.45 4.31
CA ALA A 14 3.83 -3.02 5.57
C ALA A 14 5.11 -3.84 5.86
N GLY A 15 5.06 -5.18 5.69
CA GLY A 15 6.23 -6.05 5.81
C GLY A 15 7.33 -5.73 4.79
N ALA A 16 6.96 -5.45 3.54
CA ALA A 16 7.91 -5.07 2.49
C ALA A 16 8.63 -3.75 2.80
N LEU A 17 7.90 -2.75 3.29
CA LEU A 17 8.44 -1.42 3.62
C LEU A 17 9.25 -1.42 4.92
N ALA A 18 8.84 -2.20 5.93
CA ALA A 18 9.58 -2.33 7.18
C ALA A 18 10.93 -3.05 7.01
N GLY A 19 11.07 -3.89 5.97
CA GLY A 19 12.29 -4.66 5.75
C GLY A 19 12.44 -5.89 6.66
N GLU A 20 11.51 -6.09 7.59
CA GLU A 20 11.52 -7.20 8.54
C GLU A 20 10.67 -8.38 8.08
N LYS A 21 10.76 -9.50 8.80
CA LYS A 21 9.99 -10.68 8.51
C LYS A 21 8.59 -10.56 9.09
N LEU A 22 7.58 -10.59 8.22
CA LEU A 22 6.17 -10.59 8.58
C LEU A 22 5.49 -11.87 8.08
N ARG A 23 4.58 -12.41 8.90
CA ARG A 23 3.76 -13.58 8.56
C ARG A 23 2.29 -13.18 8.54
N VAL A 24 1.60 -13.53 7.46
CA VAL A 24 0.15 -13.37 7.28
C VAL A 24 -0.47 -14.75 7.17
N ASN A 25 -1.45 -15.04 8.00
CA ASN A 25 -2.15 -16.33 8.05
C ASN A 25 -3.63 -16.17 7.68
N GLY A 26 -4.27 -17.30 7.36
CA GLY A 26 -5.69 -17.36 7.10
C GLY A 26 -6.07 -16.94 5.67
N LEU A 27 -5.11 -16.87 4.75
CA LEU A 27 -5.39 -16.59 3.35
C LEU A 27 -6.02 -17.80 2.66
N ASN A 28 -6.97 -17.55 1.78
CA ASN A 28 -7.62 -18.60 1.01
C ASN A 28 -7.13 -18.57 -0.45
N PHE A 29 -6.36 -19.61 -0.83
CA PHE A 29 -5.83 -19.77 -2.18
C PHE A 29 -6.73 -20.65 -3.08
N GLU A 30 -7.71 -21.35 -2.52
CA GLU A 30 -8.67 -22.16 -3.30
C GLU A 30 -9.65 -21.30 -4.10
N MET A 31 -9.95 -20.11 -3.59
CA MET A 31 -10.82 -19.16 -4.27
C MET A 31 -10.00 -18.19 -5.13
N PRO A 32 -10.29 -18.07 -6.42
CA PRO A 32 -9.57 -17.13 -7.28
C PRO A 32 -9.86 -15.69 -6.85
N GLN A 33 -8.82 -15.00 -6.41
CA GLN A 33 -8.85 -13.58 -6.06
C GLN A 33 -7.78 -12.85 -6.87
N GLY A 34 -8.19 -11.91 -7.73
CA GLY A 34 -7.25 -11.18 -8.60
C GLY A 34 -6.14 -10.51 -7.81
N ASP A 35 -6.45 -9.95 -6.65
CA ASP A 35 -5.49 -9.21 -5.81
C ASP A 35 -4.42 -10.11 -5.16
N SER A 36 -4.51 -11.44 -5.27
CA SER A 36 -3.39 -12.35 -4.93
C SER A 36 -2.14 -12.07 -5.78
N HIS A 37 -2.31 -11.40 -6.93
CA HIS A 37 -1.23 -10.91 -7.79
C HIS A 37 -0.23 -9.99 -7.07
N ILE A 38 -0.60 -9.42 -5.91
CA ILE A 38 0.33 -8.67 -5.06
C ILE A 38 1.57 -9.49 -4.68
N ILE A 39 1.43 -10.82 -4.52
CA ILE A 39 2.55 -11.71 -4.20
C ILE A 39 3.61 -11.67 -5.31
N ASP A 40 3.19 -11.70 -6.57
CA ASP A 40 4.11 -11.67 -7.71
C ASP A 40 4.72 -10.28 -7.90
N ILE A 41 3.93 -9.23 -7.72
CA ILE A 41 4.44 -7.84 -7.72
C ILE A 41 5.55 -7.69 -6.67
N LEU A 42 5.32 -8.13 -5.44
CA LEU A 42 6.31 -8.03 -4.37
C LEU A 42 7.57 -8.86 -4.63
N LYS A 43 7.44 -10.04 -5.26
CA LYS A 43 8.60 -10.82 -5.72
C LYS A 43 9.41 -10.08 -6.79
N ILE A 44 8.72 -9.51 -7.79
CA ILE A 44 9.35 -8.68 -8.83
C ILE A 44 10.07 -7.47 -8.21
N MET A 45 9.47 -6.88 -7.20
CA MET A 45 10.07 -5.76 -6.46
C MET A 45 11.20 -6.18 -5.49
N GLY A 46 11.61 -7.45 -5.49
CA GLY A 46 12.77 -7.94 -4.75
C GLY A 46 12.50 -8.45 -3.32
N CYS A 47 11.25 -8.53 -2.91
CA CYS A 47 10.90 -9.11 -1.61
C CYS A 47 11.11 -10.64 -1.61
N ARG A 48 11.58 -11.16 -0.51
CA ARG A 48 11.63 -12.62 -0.29
C ARG A 48 10.30 -13.10 0.25
N ILE A 49 9.59 -13.92 -0.53
CA ILE A 49 8.26 -14.41 -0.18
C ILE A 49 8.26 -15.94 -0.16
N LYS A 50 7.68 -16.50 0.89
CA LYS A 50 7.33 -17.93 0.99
C LYS A 50 5.82 -18.03 1.12
N VAL A 51 5.22 -18.87 0.30
CA VAL A 51 3.78 -19.16 0.31
C VAL A 51 3.59 -20.62 0.70
N ASP A 52 2.69 -20.87 1.63
CA ASP A 52 2.18 -22.19 2.00
C ASP A 52 0.66 -22.15 1.78
N GLU A 53 0.24 -22.58 0.58
CA GLU A 53 -1.16 -22.49 0.15
C GLU A 53 -2.05 -23.42 0.99
N GLU A 54 -1.55 -24.59 1.40
CA GLU A 54 -2.30 -25.55 2.24
C GLU A 54 -2.63 -24.96 3.61
N LYS A 55 -1.71 -24.16 4.18
CA LYS A 55 -1.92 -23.49 5.47
C LYS A 55 -2.53 -22.11 5.35
N GLY A 56 -2.70 -21.60 4.12
CA GLY A 56 -3.12 -20.22 3.90
C GLY A 56 -2.15 -19.20 4.49
N GLU A 57 -0.84 -19.45 4.33
CA GLU A 57 0.21 -18.66 4.97
C GLU A 57 1.09 -17.97 3.92
N VAL A 58 1.37 -16.69 4.11
CA VAL A 58 2.42 -15.95 3.38
C VAL A 58 3.40 -15.36 4.36
N VAL A 59 4.69 -15.65 4.16
CA VAL A 59 5.78 -15.03 4.91
C VAL A 59 6.56 -14.13 3.96
N ILE A 60 6.60 -12.84 4.28
CA ILE A 60 7.36 -11.84 3.54
C ILE A 60 8.54 -11.34 4.37
N THR A 61 9.66 -11.10 3.70
CA THR A 61 10.77 -10.31 4.23
C THR A 61 11.08 -9.25 3.19
N GLY A 62 10.94 -7.99 3.57
CA GLY A 62 11.24 -6.87 2.70
C GLY A 62 12.74 -6.77 2.37
N ALA A 63 13.07 -5.96 1.37
CA ALA A 63 14.43 -5.60 1.03
C ALA A 63 14.76 -4.20 1.57
N ASP A 64 16.05 -3.85 1.68
CA ASP A 64 16.46 -2.48 2.06
C ASP A 64 15.97 -1.44 1.06
N ARG A 65 15.99 -1.79 -0.21
CA ARG A 65 15.38 -1.05 -1.33
C ARG A 65 14.58 -2.03 -2.18
N LEU A 66 13.49 -1.53 -2.74
CA LEU A 66 12.65 -2.31 -3.66
C LEU A 66 13.09 -2.03 -5.11
N GLU A 67 12.86 -2.98 -6.00
CA GLU A 67 13.05 -2.75 -7.44
C GLU A 67 11.83 -2.05 -8.03
N GLY A 68 12.09 -1.14 -8.98
CA GLY A 68 11.01 -0.55 -9.78
C GLY A 68 10.54 -1.50 -10.88
N GLY A 69 9.53 -1.06 -11.64
CA GLY A 69 8.99 -1.86 -12.73
C GLY A 69 7.75 -1.27 -13.36
N ASN A 70 7.19 -2.00 -14.33
CA ASN A 70 5.94 -1.65 -14.99
C ASN A 70 4.87 -2.66 -14.59
N PHE A 71 3.77 -2.18 -14.01
CA PHE A 71 2.70 -3.01 -13.50
C PHE A 71 1.37 -2.60 -14.15
N ASN A 72 0.75 -3.53 -14.88
CA ASN A 72 -0.60 -3.34 -15.38
C ASN A 72 -1.59 -3.88 -14.34
N LEU A 73 -2.43 -3.00 -13.80
CA LEU A 73 -3.41 -3.33 -12.76
C LEU A 73 -4.85 -3.28 -13.28
N ALA A 74 -5.06 -3.50 -14.58
CA ALA A 74 -6.41 -3.45 -15.17
C ALA A 74 -7.39 -4.41 -14.48
N ASP A 75 -6.92 -5.60 -14.11
CA ASP A 75 -7.72 -6.65 -13.45
C ASP A 75 -7.64 -6.58 -11.90
N THR A 76 -6.77 -5.72 -11.35
CA THR A 76 -6.49 -5.61 -9.91
C THR A 76 -6.39 -4.16 -9.46
N PRO A 77 -7.39 -3.30 -9.76
CA PRO A 77 -7.30 -1.86 -9.50
C PRO A 77 -7.20 -1.50 -8.01
N ASP A 78 -7.63 -2.39 -7.15
CA ASP A 78 -7.57 -2.20 -5.71
C ASP A 78 -6.14 -2.33 -5.15
N LEU A 79 -5.20 -2.86 -5.95
CA LEU A 79 -3.76 -2.84 -5.66
C LEU A 79 -3.10 -1.50 -5.99
N LEU A 80 -3.76 -0.58 -6.70
CA LEU A 80 -3.18 0.73 -7.05
C LEU A 80 -2.61 1.49 -5.84
N PRO A 81 -3.32 1.68 -4.71
CA PRO A 81 -2.76 2.36 -3.55
C PRO A 81 -1.54 1.63 -2.97
N VAL A 82 -1.60 0.29 -2.94
CA VAL A 82 -0.54 -0.56 -2.38
C VAL A 82 0.73 -0.44 -3.21
N VAL A 83 0.66 -0.63 -4.52
CA VAL A 83 1.83 -0.55 -5.41
C VAL A 83 2.40 0.86 -5.43
N SER A 84 1.55 1.88 -5.31
CA SER A 84 1.98 3.27 -5.27
C SER A 84 2.83 3.60 -4.03
N ILE A 85 2.47 3.10 -2.85
CA ILE A 85 3.30 3.34 -1.65
C ILE A 85 4.59 2.52 -1.66
N LEU A 86 4.59 1.31 -2.24
CA LEU A 86 5.81 0.52 -2.42
C LEU A 86 6.83 1.26 -3.31
N ALA A 87 6.35 2.03 -4.29
CA ALA A 87 7.19 2.83 -5.17
C ALA A 87 8.04 3.88 -4.42
N LEU A 88 7.61 4.34 -3.24
CA LEU A 88 8.38 5.29 -2.41
C LEU A 88 9.73 4.73 -1.93
N LYS A 89 9.89 3.41 -1.92
CA LYS A 89 11.14 2.73 -1.51
C LYS A 89 11.89 2.11 -2.69
N ALA A 90 11.41 2.31 -3.93
CA ALA A 90 11.98 1.69 -5.12
C ALA A 90 13.26 2.40 -5.60
N THR A 91 14.22 1.63 -6.13
CA THR A 91 15.47 2.14 -6.72
C THR A 91 15.24 2.77 -8.09
N ASN A 92 14.32 2.20 -8.86
CA ASN A 92 13.95 2.63 -10.20
C ASN A 92 12.49 3.09 -10.22
N PRO A 93 12.06 3.89 -11.20
CA PRO A 93 10.66 4.29 -11.30
C PRO A 93 9.70 3.11 -11.36
N VAL A 94 8.55 3.25 -10.73
CA VAL A 94 7.41 2.34 -10.82
C VAL A 94 6.37 2.98 -11.74
N THR A 95 6.00 2.29 -12.81
CA THR A 95 4.93 2.71 -13.72
C THR A 95 3.73 1.79 -13.52
N ILE A 96 2.59 2.38 -13.22
CA ILE A 96 1.32 1.68 -13.04
C ILE A 96 0.41 2.11 -14.18
N THR A 97 -0.20 1.15 -14.87
CA THR A 97 -1.12 1.37 -16.00
C THR A 97 -2.41 0.55 -15.86
N GLY A 98 -3.39 0.81 -16.74
CA GLY A 98 -4.63 0.05 -16.79
C GLY A 98 -5.66 0.46 -15.73
N VAL A 99 -5.45 1.56 -14.99
CA VAL A 99 -6.28 1.95 -13.84
C VAL A 99 -7.18 3.16 -14.09
N ALA A 100 -7.56 3.43 -15.34
CA ALA A 100 -8.46 4.54 -15.66
C ALA A 100 -9.78 4.48 -14.87
N HIS A 101 -10.30 3.30 -14.60
CA HIS A 101 -11.52 3.08 -13.82
C HIS A 101 -11.35 3.34 -12.31
N ALA A 102 -10.12 3.43 -11.81
CA ALA A 102 -9.86 3.83 -10.43
C ALA A 102 -10.16 5.33 -10.17
N ARG A 103 -10.39 6.11 -11.22
CA ARG A 103 -10.78 7.52 -11.11
C ARG A 103 -12.23 7.74 -10.70
N VAL A 104 -13.06 6.70 -10.85
CA VAL A 104 -14.51 6.74 -10.56
C VAL A 104 -14.90 5.76 -9.44
N LYS A 105 -13.94 5.41 -8.57
CA LYS A 105 -14.17 4.65 -7.34
C LYS A 105 -14.75 5.57 -6.24
N GLU A 106 -14.46 5.31 -4.96
CA GLU A 106 -14.86 6.17 -3.83
C GLU A 106 -14.38 7.61 -4.01
N THR A 107 -13.25 7.77 -4.69
CA THR A 107 -12.64 9.04 -5.08
C THR A 107 -11.82 8.84 -6.36
N ASP A 108 -11.30 9.90 -6.99
CA ASP A 108 -10.27 9.76 -8.03
C ASP A 108 -8.96 9.31 -7.38
N ARG A 109 -8.81 7.96 -7.26
CA ARG A 109 -7.62 7.37 -6.62
C ARG A 109 -6.32 7.74 -7.33
N VAL A 110 -6.35 7.89 -8.66
CA VAL A 110 -5.14 8.21 -9.43
C VAL A 110 -4.65 9.60 -9.08
N SER A 111 -5.51 10.63 -9.17
CA SER A 111 -5.12 12.00 -8.86
C SER A 111 -4.82 12.21 -7.38
N ASN A 112 -5.58 11.59 -6.49
CA ASN A 112 -5.37 11.74 -5.05
C ASN A 112 -4.07 11.06 -4.59
N ILE A 113 -3.73 9.89 -5.11
CA ILE A 113 -2.43 9.25 -4.84
C ILE A 113 -1.30 10.16 -5.34
N ALA A 114 -1.42 10.72 -6.54
CA ALA A 114 -0.39 11.62 -7.08
C ALA A 114 -0.20 12.84 -6.15
N ALA A 115 -1.27 13.51 -5.76
CA ALA A 115 -1.23 14.68 -4.90
C ALA A 115 -0.64 14.39 -3.51
N GLU A 116 -0.98 13.24 -2.94
CA GLU A 116 -0.55 12.89 -1.59
C GLU A 116 0.91 12.37 -1.54
N LEU A 117 1.33 11.55 -2.50
CA LEU A 117 2.69 11.02 -2.51
C LEU A 117 3.75 12.08 -2.85
N ILE A 118 3.40 13.14 -3.58
CA ILE A 118 4.27 14.31 -3.78
C ILE A 118 4.66 14.95 -2.45
N LYS A 119 3.79 14.92 -1.45
CA LYS A 119 4.08 15.48 -0.11
C LYS A 119 5.20 14.73 0.61
N PHE A 120 5.38 13.44 0.34
CA PHE A 120 6.55 12.66 0.81
C PHE A 120 7.84 13.01 0.05
N GLY A 121 7.74 13.80 -1.01
CA GLY A 121 8.86 14.21 -1.87
C GLY A 121 9.04 13.36 -3.13
N ALA A 122 8.11 12.46 -3.44
CA ALA A 122 8.14 11.69 -4.67
C ALA A 122 7.94 12.58 -5.90
N HIS A 123 8.56 12.18 -7.03
CA HIS A 123 8.26 12.78 -8.32
C HIS A 123 7.26 11.90 -9.07
N ILE A 124 6.12 12.49 -9.47
CA ILE A 124 5.02 11.75 -10.06
C ILE A 124 4.61 12.36 -11.40
N ASN A 125 4.51 11.48 -12.40
CA ASN A 125 3.86 11.79 -13.66
C ASN A 125 2.52 11.06 -13.69
N GLU A 126 1.45 11.83 -13.72
CA GLU A 126 0.09 11.32 -13.82
C GLU A 126 -0.30 11.13 -15.29
N PHE A 127 -0.92 9.98 -15.61
CA PHE A 127 -1.49 9.67 -16.92
C PHE A 127 -3.00 9.48 -16.80
N ARG A 128 -3.69 9.45 -17.91
CA ARG A 128 -5.13 9.18 -17.94
C ARG A 128 -5.49 7.85 -17.27
N ASP A 129 -4.67 6.82 -17.46
CA ASP A 129 -4.89 5.45 -17.01
C ASP A 129 -3.84 4.96 -15.99
N GLY A 130 -3.10 5.85 -15.36
CA GLY A 130 -2.09 5.44 -14.41
C GLY A 130 -1.15 6.51 -13.90
N LEU A 131 -0.03 6.04 -13.32
CA LEU A 131 0.99 6.87 -12.67
C LEU A 131 2.38 6.33 -12.99
N LYS A 132 3.35 7.23 -13.12
CA LYS A 132 4.77 6.90 -12.98
C LYS A 132 5.32 7.59 -11.74
N ILE A 133 5.82 6.81 -10.82
CA ILE A 133 6.29 7.26 -9.51
C ILE A 133 7.81 7.03 -9.43
N THR A 134 8.56 8.08 -9.14
CA THR A 134 9.99 8.02 -8.83
C THR A 134 10.15 8.33 -7.35
N ALA A 135 10.77 7.42 -6.61
CA ALA A 135 11.01 7.58 -5.18
C ALA A 135 11.86 8.82 -4.89
N PRO A 136 11.63 9.50 -3.75
CA PRO A 136 12.52 10.57 -3.31
C PRO A 136 13.85 10.01 -2.79
N LEU A 137 14.90 10.81 -2.79
CA LEU A 137 16.16 10.44 -2.13
C LEU A 137 15.96 10.27 -0.61
N VAL A 138 15.12 11.11 -0.03
CA VAL A 138 14.74 11.07 1.38
C VAL A 138 13.23 11.28 1.49
N ILE A 139 12.54 10.37 2.15
CA ILE A 139 11.10 10.47 2.41
C ILE A 139 10.88 11.53 3.49
N LYS A 140 10.03 12.52 3.22
CA LYS A 140 9.73 13.63 4.12
C LYS A 140 8.51 13.31 4.98
N ASN A 141 8.44 13.91 6.17
CA ASN A 141 7.20 13.95 6.94
C ASN A 141 6.11 14.67 6.13
N ALA A 142 4.90 14.14 6.15
CA ALA A 142 3.80 14.66 5.36
C ALA A 142 2.49 14.71 6.15
N SER A 143 1.63 15.66 5.80
CA SER A 143 0.23 15.71 6.24
C SER A 143 -0.65 15.30 5.06
N LEU A 144 -1.29 14.15 5.18
CA LEU A 144 -1.98 13.43 4.12
C LEU A 144 -3.48 13.41 4.38
N GLU A 145 -4.25 13.39 3.31
CA GLU A 145 -5.70 13.29 3.34
C GLU A 145 -6.14 11.99 2.63
N ALA A 146 -6.99 11.21 3.30
CA ALA A 146 -7.52 9.97 2.74
C ALA A 146 -8.68 10.17 1.76
N HIS A 147 -9.21 11.38 1.61
CA HIS A 147 -10.30 11.71 0.69
C HIS A 147 -11.54 10.81 0.84
N ASN A 148 -11.86 10.43 2.09
CA ASN A 148 -12.93 9.49 2.45
C ASN A 148 -12.80 8.08 1.83
N ASP A 149 -11.60 7.68 1.42
CA ASP A 149 -11.30 6.39 0.86
C ASP A 149 -10.49 5.54 1.87
N HIS A 150 -11.08 4.44 2.33
CA HIS A 150 -10.46 3.55 3.31
C HIS A 150 -9.14 2.93 2.83
N ARG A 151 -9.01 2.63 1.52
CA ARG A 151 -7.79 2.07 0.96
C ARG A 151 -6.67 3.10 0.91
N LEU A 152 -7.00 4.36 0.60
CA LEU A 152 -6.03 5.46 0.66
C LEU A 152 -5.59 5.73 2.10
N PHE A 153 -6.54 5.72 3.06
CA PHE A 153 -6.18 5.86 4.48
C PHE A 153 -5.18 4.80 4.92
N MET A 154 -5.49 3.52 4.65
CA MET A 154 -4.62 2.42 5.04
C MET A 154 -3.24 2.47 4.35
N ALA A 155 -3.22 2.73 3.04
CA ALA A 155 -1.98 2.83 2.28
C ALA A 155 -1.10 3.99 2.78
N PHE A 156 -1.68 5.18 2.96
CA PHE A 156 -0.94 6.34 3.45
C PHE A 156 -0.46 6.17 4.88
N THR A 157 -1.23 5.50 5.73
CA THR A 157 -0.80 5.14 7.09
C THR A 157 0.43 4.23 7.05
N ILE A 158 0.45 3.22 6.19
CA ILE A 158 1.59 2.32 6.01
C ILE A 158 2.80 3.09 5.45
N ALA A 159 2.61 3.94 4.45
CA ALA A 159 3.68 4.79 3.93
C ALA A 159 4.27 5.72 5.00
N SER A 160 3.41 6.27 5.86
CA SER A 160 3.82 7.16 6.96
C SER A 160 4.71 6.47 7.99
N MET A 161 4.66 5.13 8.11
CA MET A 161 5.56 4.38 9.00
C MET A 161 7.04 4.49 8.60
N MET A 162 7.34 4.92 7.37
CA MET A 162 8.70 5.21 6.91
C MET A 162 9.21 6.59 7.36
N THR A 163 8.42 7.36 8.10
CA THR A 163 8.71 8.71 8.56
C THR A 163 8.54 8.82 10.08
N GLU A 164 9.06 9.89 10.66
CA GLU A 164 8.98 10.10 12.12
C GLU A 164 7.65 10.72 12.57
N LYS A 165 7.06 11.61 11.76
CA LYS A 165 5.94 12.48 12.17
C LYS A 165 5.00 12.80 10.99
N SER A 166 4.53 11.81 10.27
CA SER A 166 3.47 12.06 9.29
C SER A 166 2.09 11.95 9.94
N ILE A 167 1.13 12.68 9.39
CA ILE A 167 -0.26 12.68 9.83
C ILE A 167 -1.12 12.22 8.67
N VAL A 168 -2.09 11.34 8.93
CA VAL A 168 -3.08 10.91 7.94
C VAL A 168 -4.47 11.22 8.46
N ALA A 169 -5.18 12.10 7.80
CA ALA A 169 -6.57 12.42 8.10
C ALA A 169 -7.53 11.43 7.43
N GLY A 170 -8.74 11.29 7.96
CA GLY A 170 -9.77 10.43 7.39
C GLY A 170 -9.86 9.03 8.02
N ALA A 171 -9.40 8.85 9.26
CA ALA A 171 -9.36 7.55 9.95
C ALA A 171 -10.71 6.85 10.04
N GLN A 172 -11.81 7.59 10.09
CA GLN A 172 -13.17 7.04 10.14
C GLN A 172 -13.53 6.20 8.89
N SER A 173 -12.82 6.39 7.78
CA SER A 173 -13.09 5.63 6.55
C SER A 173 -12.73 4.14 6.67
N VAL A 174 -11.83 3.78 7.59
CA VAL A 174 -11.33 2.39 7.72
C VAL A 174 -12.35 1.43 8.30
N ASP A 175 -13.33 1.92 9.07
CA ASP A 175 -14.36 1.12 9.71
C ASP A 175 -15.23 0.34 8.72
N VAL A 176 -15.25 0.77 7.45
CA VAL A 176 -16.03 0.16 6.37
C VAL A 176 -15.49 -1.22 5.98
N SER A 177 -14.17 -1.39 5.94
CA SER A 177 -13.53 -2.59 5.36
C SER A 177 -12.57 -3.30 6.29
N TYR A 178 -11.91 -2.58 7.21
CA TYR A 178 -10.94 -3.15 8.14
C TYR A 178 -10.95 -2.43 9.50
N PRO A 179 -12.01 -2.63 10.32
CA PRO A 179 -12.15 -1.92 11.60
C PRO A 179 -10.97 -2.08 12.56
N ASN A 180 -10.27 -3.21 12.50
CA ASN A 180 -9.12 -3.51 13.36
C ASN A 180 -7.78 -3.04 12.78
N PHE A 181 -7.75 -2.35 11.62
CA PHE A 181 -6.51 -2.00 10.94
C PHE A 181 -5.47 -1.33 11.85
N ILE A 182 -5.86 -0.29 12.57
CA ILE A 182 -4.94 0.45 13.46
C ILE A 182 -4.41 -0.43 14.59
N SER A 183 -5.28 -1.26 15.20
CA SER A 183 -4.86 -2.16 16.27
C SER A 183 -3.92 -3.24 15.76
N ASP A 184 -4.19 -3.80 14.58
CA ASP A 184 -3.37 -4.84 13.99
C ASP A 184 -2.00 -4.28 13.54
N MET A 185 -1.97 -3.07 12.98
CA MET A 185 -0.70 -2.40 12.67
C MET A 185 0.13 -2.17 13.94
N LYS A 186 -0.49 -1.74 15.05
CA LYS A 186 0.21 -1.59 16.33
C LYS A 186 0.73 -2.93 16.87
N ASN A 187 -0.04 -4.00 16.74
CA ASN A 187 0.33 -5.34 17.19
C ASN A 187 1.56 -5.89 16.44
N ILE A 188 1.76 -5.49 15.19
CA ILE A 188 2.96 -5.84 14.41
C ILE A 188 4.10 -4.82 14.57
N GLY A 189 3.97 -3.83 15.46
CA GLY A 189 5.04 -2.93 15.85
C GLY A 189 4.95 -1.49 15.30
N ALA A 190 3.88 -1.14 14.58
CA ALA A 190 3.71 0.23 14.08
C ALA A 190 3.47 1.22 15.23
N ARG A 191 4.12 2.38 15.16
CA ARG A 191 3.93 3.47 16.12
C ARG A 191 2.89 4.45 15.60
N ILE A 192 1.63 4.21 15.95
CA ILE A 192 0.49 5.01 15.53
C ILE A 192 -0.21 5.58 16.75
N SER A 193 -0.47 6.88 16.77
CA SER A 193 -1.23 7.58 17.80
C SER A 193 -2.26 8.52 17.17
N PRO A 194 -3.34 8.87 17.88
CA PRO A 194 -4.22 9.94 17.43
C PRO A 194 -3.41 11.21 17.18
N ALA A 195 -3.74 11.92 16.11
CA ALA A 195 -3.17 13.25 15.90
C ALA A 195 -3.70 14.22 16.97
N PRO A 196 -2.89 15.20 17.43
CA PRO A 196 -3.41 16.25 18.30
C PRO A 196 -4.55 16.99 17.57
N ASP A 197 -5.56 17.40 18.34
CA ASP A 197 -6.63 18.24 17.81
C ASP A 197 -6.00 19.50 17.18
N ARG A 198 -6.47 19.85 15.99
CA ARG A 198 -6.08 21.12 15.37
C ARG A 198 -6.81 22.21 16.13
N GLU A 199 -6.06 23.05 16.86
CA GLU A 199 -6.56 24.31 17.41
C GLU A 199 -6.99 25.27 16.30
#